data_2eab5475b0db8d68ff7c56f86ab7e70f
#
_entry.id   2eab5475b0db8d68ff7c56f86ab7e70f
#
_cell.length_a   1.000
_cell.length_b   1.000
_cell.length_c   1.000
_cell.angle_alpha   90.00
_cell.angle_beta   90.00
_cell.angle_gamma   90.00
#
_symmetry.space_group_name_H-M   'P 1'
#
loop_
_entity.id
_entity.type
_entity.pdbx_description
1 polymer ?
#
loop_
_entity_poly.entity_id
_entity_poly.type
_entity_poly.pdbx_seq_one_letter_code
_entity_poly.pdbx_strand_id
1 'polypeptide(L)'
;MNKREFIQKFGLAGLATYTLPNDIIYDKYKLNLPPFKTENDLWEVVRSHYSLKPDYINLENGYYNIIPDPTLYKYIEYVKTINFEGSYYMRNSLEDDNLKLRKRISDWLSCDKKNIIVTRNTTESLDLIIGGYPWEKGDEAIYAKQDYGSMKLMFDQEKKKYNIKTKVISI
;
A
#
# COMPACT_ATOMS: atom_id res chain seq x y z
N MET A 1 -9.69 16.97 -10.65
CA MET A 1 -9.83 16.79 -9.19
C MET A 1 -8.97 17.83 -8.52
N ASN A 2 -9.58 18.74 -7.72
CA ASN A 2 -8.85 19.76 -7.01
C ASN A 2 -8.22 19.19 -5.71
N LYS A 3 -7.29 19.97 -5.07
CA LYS A 3 -6.61 19.56 -3.83
C LYS A 3 -7.58 19.12 -2.72
N ARG A 4 -8.73 19.79 -2.63
CA ARG A 4 -9.77 19.54 -1.63
C ARG A 4 -10.52 18.23 -1.89
N GLU A 5 -10.85 17.96 -3.15
CA GLU A 5 -11.45 16.68 -3.56
C GLU A 5 -10.48 15.51 -3.41
N PHE A 6 -9.18 15.72 -3.66
CA PHE A 6 -8.14 14.75 -3.39
C PHE A 6 -8.06 14.43 -1.90
N ILE A 7 -7.99 15.47 -1.06
CA ILE A 7 -7.92 15.30 0.41
C ILE A 7 -9.19 14.66 0.95
N GLN A 8 -10.38 15.07 0.46
CA GLN A 8 -11.66 14.46 0.86
C GLN A 8 -11.76 13.00 0.41
N LYS A 9 -11.28 12.66 -0.77
CA LYS A 9 -11.35 11.29 -1.29
C LYS A 9 -10.20 10.40 -0.84
N PHE A 10 -9.01 10.94 -0.66
CA PHE A 10 -7.80 10.16 -0.36
C PHE A 10 -7.26 10.39 1.06
N GLY A 11 -7.41 11.56 1.63
CA GLY A 11 -7.09 11.81 3.04
C GLY A 11 -8.10 11.14 3.98
N LEU A 12 -9.39 11.23 3.67
CA LEU A 12 -10.43 10.46 4.35
C LEU A 12 -10.39 8.97 3.97
N ALA A 13 -9.91 8.62 2.79
CA ALA A 13 -9.81 7.24 2.37
C ALA A 13 -8.64 6.51 3.06
N GLY A 14 -7.51 7.15 3.31
CA GLY A 14 -6.49 6.61 4.21
C GLY A 14 -7.03 6.37 5.62
N LEU A 15 -8.01 7.16 6.03
CA LEU A 15 -8.72 7.02 7.30
C LEU A 15 -9.96 6.09 7.18
N ALA A 16 -10.59 5.99 6.02
CA ALA A 16 -11.77 5.15 5.76
C ALA A 16 -11.47 3.67 5.47
N THR A 17 -10.20 3.30 5.36
CA THR A 17 -9.81 1.87 5.38
C THR A 17 -10.19 1.18 6.70
N TYR A 18 -10.75 1.95 7.64
CA TYR A 18 -11.20 1.48 8.94
C TYR A 18 -12.58 0.81 8.98
N THR A 19 -13.32 0.79 7.89
CA THR A 19 -14.64 0.14 7.89
C THR A 19 -14.61 -1.22 7.21
N LEU A 20 -13.83 -2.17 7.75
CA LEU A 20 -14.06 -3.59 7.45
C LEU A 20 -15.18 -4.12 8.37
N PRO A 21 -16.11 -4.91 7.86
CA PRO A 21 -17.17 -5.47 8.67
C PRO A 21 -16.66 -6.68 9.47
N ASN A 22 -16.24 -6.41 10.68
CA ASN A 22 -16.23 -7.38 11.76
C ASN A 22 -16.56 -6.60 13.05
N ASP A 23 -17.82 -6.60 13.39
CA ASP A 23 -18.48 -5.64 14.28
C ASP A 23 -18.01 -5.63 15.73
N ILE A 24 -17.13 -6.52 16.15
CA ILE A 24 -16.74 -6.66 17.57
C ILE A 24 -15.41 -6.03 17.93
N ILE A 25 -14.47 -5.87 16.99
CA ILE A 25 -13.13 -5.31 17.25
C ILE A 25 -13.03 -3.84 16.80
N TYR A 26 -13.92 -3.40 15.93
CA TYR A 26 -13.86 -2.11 15.24
C TYR A 26 -14.24 -0.90 16.08
N ASP A 27 -15.12 -1.02 17.07
CA ASP A 27 -15.56 0.13 17.86
C ASP A 27 -14.45 0.72 18.75
N LYS A 28 -13.49 -0.09 19.16
CA LYS A 28 -12.38 0.37 20.02
C LYS A 28 -11.40 1.30 19.31
N TYR A 29 -11.31 1.20 17.97
CA TYR A 29 -10.32 1.93 17.17
C TYR A 29 -10.97 2.77 16.05
N LYS A 30 -12.27 3.05 16.14
CA LYS A 30 -12.91 4.03 15.26
C LYS A 30 -12.19 5.36 15.44
N LEU A 31 -11.62 5.86 14.37
CA LEU A 31 -11.22 7.25 14.27
C LEU A 31 -12.49 8.10 14.35
N ASN A 32 -12.88 8.46 15.56
CA ASN A 32 -13.85 9.52 15.78
C ASN A 32 -13.15 10.83 15.41
N LEU A 33 -13.18 11.16 14.12
CA LEU A 33 -12.75 12.47 13.69
C LEU A 33 -13.71 13.49 14.30
N PRO A 34 -13.25 14.38 15.21
CA PRO A 34 -14.09 15.47 15.67
C PRO A 34 -14.50 16.33 14.46
N PRO A 35 -15.67 16.97 14.48
CA PRO A 35 -16.06 17.87 13.42
C PRO A 35 -15.01 18.97 13.30
N PHE A 36 -14.33 19.05 12.15
CA PHE A 36 -13.37 20.10 11.84
C PHE A 36 -14.04 21.22 11.05
N LYS A 37 -13.75 22.47 11.41
CA LYS A 37 -14.32 23.67 10.77
C LYS A 37 -13.38 24.23 9.70
N THR A 38 -12.08 24.02 9.87
CA THR A 38 -11.03 24.55 9.00
C THR A 38 -10.11 23.43 8.50
N GLU A 39 -9.36 23.70 7.44
CA GLU A 39 -8.34 22.76 6.93
C GLU A 39 -7.23 22.52 7.97
N ASN A 40 -6.89 23.53 8.76
CA ASN A 40 -5.89 23.41 9.82
C ASN A 40 -6.35 22.44 10.92
N ASP A 41 -7.62 22.54 11.34
CA ASP A 41 -8.18 21.60 12.34
C ASP A 41 -8.09 20.16 11.84
N LEU A 42 -8.36 19.92 10.54
CA LEU A 42 -8.21 18.59 9.94
C LEU A 42 -6.77 18.07 10.05
N TRP A 43 -5.79 18.92 9.72
CA TRP A 43 -4.38 18.52 9.76
C TRP A 43 -3.87 18.31 11.19
N GLU A 44 -4.37 19.05 12.17
CA GLU A 44 -4.08 18.80 13.58
C GLU A 44 -4.62 17.45 14.04
N VAL A 45 -5.86 17.12 13.65
CA VAL A 45 -6.46 15.81 13.94
C VAL A 45 -5.66 14.69 13.26
N VAL A 46 -5.32 14.84 11.98
CA VAL A 46 -4.49 13.85 11.28
C VAL A 46 -3.14 13.66 12.00
N ARG A 47 -2.47 14.74 12.36
CA ARG A 47 -1.17 14.70 13.06
C ARG A 47 -1.26 14.01 14.42
N SER A 48 -2.35 14.22 15.16
CA SER A 48 -2.54 13.61 16.49
C SER A 48 -2.62 12.07 16.48
N HIS A 49 -2.83 11.49 15.29
CA HIS A 49 -2.85 10.03 15.13
C HIS A 49 -1.48 9.42 14.83
N TYR A 50 -0.41 10.22 14.82
CA TYR A 50 0.94 9.73 14.55
C TYR A 50 1.85 9.98 15.74
N SER A 51 2.50 8.95 16.23
CA SER A 51 3.60 9.06 17.20
C SER A 51 4.90 9.31 16.44
N LEU A 52 5.29 10.59 16.34
CA LEU A 52 6.45 11.02 15.59
C LEU A 52 7.65 11.29 16.55
N LYS A 53 8.87 11.00 16.06
CA LYS A 53 10.09 11.38 16.74
C LYS A 53 10.20 12.92 16.78
N PRO A 54 10.38 13.54 17.97
CA PRO A 54 10.19 14.98 18.12
C PRO A 54 11.35 15.84 17.59
N ASP A 55 12.52 15.26 17.38
CA ASP A 55 13.78 15.95 17.12
C ASP A 55 14.11 16.11 15.62
N TYR A 56 13.21 15.67 14.72
CA TYR A 56 13.34 15.92 13.30
C TYR A 56 11.98 15.93 12.58
N ILE A 57 11.93 16.52 11.40
CA ILE A 57 10.76 16.54 10.53
C ILE A 57 10.91 15.43 9.50
N ASN A 58 10.05 14.41 9.55
CA ASN A 58 10.04 13.35 8.56
C ASN A 58 9.30 13.81 7.29
N LEU A 59 10.04 13.95 6.19
CA LEU A 59 9.50 14.29 4.87
C LEU A 59 9.59 13.11 3.89
N GLU A 60 10.09 11.95 4.35
CA GLU A 60 10.30 10.76 3.51
C GLU A 60 9.50 9.59 4.06
N ASN A 61 8.49 9.14 3.27
CA ASN A 61 7.67 7.98 3.58
C ASN A 61 7.62 6.96 2.42
N GLY A 62 8.44 7.17 1.40
CA GLY A 62 8.51 6.26 0.26
C GLY A 62 9.29 4.99 0.55
N TYR A 63 10.28 5.06 1.44
CA TYR A 63 11.15 3.94 1.79
C TYR A 63 10.67 3.19 3.05
N TYR A 64 10.50 3.92 4.16
CA TYR A 64 9.90 3.42 5.39
C TYR A 64 8.78 4.35 5.82
N ASN A 65 7.55 3.87 5.75
CA ASN A 65 6.39 4.66 6.08
C ASN A 65 6.07 4.59 7.58
N ILE A 66 5.83 5.74 8.20
CA ILE A 66 5.22 5.83 9.52
C ILE A 66 3.71 5.72 9.32
N ILE A 67 3.10 4.75 9.97
CA ILE A 67 1.64 4.54 9.91
C ILE A 67 0.95 5.15 11.12
N PRO A 68 -0.34 5.53 11.02
CA PRO A 68 -1.10 6.05 12.16
C PRO A 68 -1.16 5.04 13.30
N ASP A 69 -1.12 5.51 14.54
CA ASP A 69 -1.16 4.67 15.75
C ASP A 69 -2.34 3.68 15.76
N PRO A 70 -3.58 4.07 15.41
CA PRO A 70 -4.68 3.12 15.31
C PRO A 70 -4.41 1.98 14.29
N THR A 71 -3.80 2.31 13.15
CA THR A 71 -3.41 1.30 12.14
C THR A 71 -2.32 0.38 12.68
N LEU A 72 -1.33 0.92 13.38
CA LEU A 72 -0.27 0.15 14.02
C LEU A 72 -0.82 -0.83 15.06
N TYR A 73 -1.71 -0.36 15.94
CA TYR A 73 -2.33 -1.23 16.95
C TYR A 73 -3.13 -2.35 16.31
N LYS A 74 -3.90 -2.04 15.26
CA LYS A 74 -4.67 -3.04 14.52
C LYS A 74 -3.78 -4.07 13.84
N TYR A 75 -2.69 -3.63 13.23
CA TYR A 75 -1.69 -4.51 12.64
C TYR A 75 -1.10 -5.48 13.68
N ILE A 76 -0.73 -4.97 14.87
CA ILE A 76 -0.23 -5.79 15.97
C ILE A 76 -1.27 -6.83 16.42
N GLU A 77 -2.56 -6.44 16.49
CA GLU A 77 -3.64 -7.39 16.83
C GLU A 77 -3.78 -8.50 15.77
N TYR A 78 -3.73 -8.16 14.49
CA TYR A 78 -3.75 -9.19 13.45
C TYR A 78 -2.55 -10.14 13.54
N VAL A 79 -1.35 -9.62 13.78
CA VAL A 79 -0.16 -10.46 13.99
C VAL A 79 -0.37 -11.44 15.14
N LYS A 80 -0.93 -10.97 16.27
CA LYS A 80 -1.25 -11.84 17.43
C LYS A 80 -2.30 -12.89 17.08
N THR A 81 -3.37 -12.50 16.39
CA THR A 81 -4.44 -13.41 15.97
C THR A 81 -3.90 -14.51 15.05
N ILE A 82 -3.14 -14.13 14.02
CA ILE A 82 -2.55 -15.10 13.08
C ILE A 82 -1.57 -16.02 13.80
N ASN A 83 -0.76 -15.49 14.71
CA ASN A 83 0.15 -16.32 15.51
C ASN A 83 -0.57 -17.30 16.43
N PHE A 84 -1.72 -16.90 16.99
CA PHE A 84 -2.54 -17.74 17.85
C PHE A 84 -3.30 -18.82 17.04
N GLU A 85 -3.91 -18.45 15.93
CA GLU A 85 -4.73 -19.36 15.11
C GLU A 85 -3.88 -20.24 14.17
N GLY A 86 -2.74 -19.71 13.70
CA GLY A 86 -1.82 -20.44 12.84
C GLY A 86 -2.46 -21.01 11.58
N SER A 87 -2.28 -22.31 11.36
CA SER A 87 -2.81 -23.00 10.17
C SER A 87 -4.34 -23.01 10.10
N TYR A 88 -5.04 -22.83 11.22
CA TYR A 88 -6.50 -22.75 11.22
C TYR A 88 -6.97 -21.50 10.47
N TYR A 89 -6.39 -20.33 10.77
CA TYR A 89 -6.68 -19.10 10.02
C TYR A 89 -6.40 -19.26 8.52
N MET A 90 -5.25 -19.84 8.18
CA MET A 90 -4.83 -20.02 6.79
C MET A 90 -5.82 -20.88 5.98
N ARG A 91 -6.44 -21.87 6.61
CA ARG A 91 -7.35 -22.79 5.93
C ARG A 91 -8.81 -22.36 5.93
N ASN A 92 -9.22 -21.53 6.88
CA ASN A 92 -10.64 -21.19 7.07
C ASN A 92 -10.98 -19.74 6.78
N SER A 93 -10.04 -18.78 6.96
CA SER A 93 -10.36 -17.34 6.93
C SER A 93 -9.57 -16.56 5.90
N LEU A 94 -8.33 -16.97 5.57
CA LEU A 94 -7.42 -16.20 4.73
C LEU A 94 -7.99 -15.87 3.35
N GLU A 95 -8.63 -16.85 2.69
CA GLU A 95 -9.18 -16.64 1.34
C GLU A 95 -10.30 -15.62 1.34
N ASP A 96 -11.23 -15.73 2.29
CA ASP A 96 -12.35 -14.79 2.45
C ASP A 96 -11.85 -13.38 2.74
N ASP A 97 -10.85 -13.23 3.60
CA ASP A 97 -10.28 -11.93 3.94
C ASP A 97 -9.54 -11.31 2.76
N ASN A 98 -8.81 -12.11 1.98
CA ASN A 98 -8.21 -11.68 0.73
C ASN A 98 -9.25 -11.23 -0.30
N LEU A 99 -10.36 -11.96 -0.44
CA LEU A 99 -11.46 -11.58 -1.34
C LEU A 99 -12.11 -10.26 -0.92
N LYS A 100 -12.36 -10.06 0.37
CA LYS A 100 -12.88 -8.80 0.92
C LYS A 100 -11.91 -7.64 0.65
N LEU A 101 -10.61 -7.84 0.91
CA LEU A 101 -9.59 -6.83 0.66
C LEU A 101 -9.51 -6.45 -0.82
N ARG A 102 -9.44 -7.45 -1.72
CA ARG A 102 -9.42 -7.23 -3.17
C ARG A 102 -10.66 -6.49 -3.65
N LYS A 103 -11.86 -6.84 -3.12
CA LYS A 103 -13.10 -6.14 -3.42
C LYS A 103 -13.01 -4.66 -3.05
N ARG A 104 -12.52 -4.32 -1.86
CA ARG A 104 -12.38 -2.92 -1.41
C ARG A 104 -11.42 -2.13 -2.28
N ILE A 105 -10.25 -2.71 -2.59
CA ILE A 105 -9.27 -2.06 -3.46
C ILE A 105 -9.85 -1.85 -4.86
N SER A 106 -10.57 -2.84 -5.40
CA SER A 106 -11.19 -2.76 -6.72
C SER A 106 -12.28 -1.69 -6.80
N ASP A 107 -13.08 -1.53 -5.75
CA ASP A 107 -14.08 -0.45 -5.66
C ASP A 107 -13.40 0.94 -5.66
N TRP A 108 -12.27 1.06 -5.00
CA TRP A 108 -11.46 2.27 -4.96
C TRP A 108 -10.88 2.64 -6.31
N LEU A 109 -10.34 1.64 -6.99
CA LEU A 109 -9.70 1.80 -8.30
C LEU A 109 -10.68 1.76 -9.46
N SER A 110 -11.99 1.54 -9.19
CA SER A 110 -13.03 1.38 -10.22
C SER A 110 -12.68 0.30 -11.26
N CYS A 111 -12.18 -0.85 -10.77
CA CYS A 111 -11.83 -1.99 -11.62
C CYS A 111 -12.44 -3.29 -11.09
N ASP A 112 -12.30 -4.39 -11.83
CA ASP A 112 -12.76 -5.71 -11.36
C ASP A 112 -11.79 -6.27 -10.31
N LYS A 113 -12.31 -6.86 -9.22
CA LYS A 113 -11.50 -7.48 -8.15
C LYS A 113 -10.57 -8.58 -8.65
N LYS A 114 -10.90 -9.24 -9.78
CA LYS A 114 -10.04 -10.25 -10.40
C LYS A 114 -8.72 -9.68 -10.92
N ASN A 115 -8.68 -8.36 -11.19
CA ASN A 115 -7.48 -7.65 -11.66
C ASN A 115 -6.60 -7.15 -10.51
N ILE A 116 -6.96 -7.47 -9.24
CA ILE A 116 -6.21 -7.06 -8.07
C ILE A 116 -5.40 -8.24 -7.53
N ILE A 117 -4.10 -8.04 -7.40
CA ILE A 117 -3.18 -8.92 -6.68
C ILE A 117 -2.59 -8.12 -5.52
N VAL A 118 -2.64 -8.68 -4.32
CA VAL A 118 -2.05 -8.06 -3.12
C VAL A 118 -0.65 -8.63 -2.91
N THR A 119 0.33 -7.77 -2.86
CA THR A 119 1.74 -8.11 -2.62
C THR A 119 2.23 -7.49 -1.32
N ARG A 120 3.40 -7.90 -0.85
CA ARG A 120 3.99 -7.36 0.39
C ARG A 120 4.50 -5.92 0.25
N ASN A 121 4.97 -5.55 -0.94
CA ASN A 121 5.52 -4.23 -1.23
C ASN A 121 5.66 -4.00 -2.74
N THR A 122 6.02 -2.77 -3.12
CA THR A 122 6.23 -2.36 -4.51
C THR A 122 7.36 -3.16 -5.19
N THR A 123 8.41 -3.50 -4.48
CA THR A 123 9.53 -4.29 -5.04
C THR A 123 9.07 -5.65 -5.50
N GLU A 124 8.28 -6.36 -4.69
CA GLU A 124 7.69 -7.64 -5.09
C GLU A 124 6.73 -7.49 -6.28
N SER A 125 5.91 -6.43 -6.29
CA SER A 125 5.00 -6.16 -7.41
C SER A 125 5.76 -5.94 -8.73
N LEU A 126 6.84 -5.18 -8.68
CA LEU A 126 7.69 -4.93 -9.85
C LEU A 126 8.41 -6.20 -10.31
N ASP A 127 8.92 -7.00 -9.37
CA ASP A 127 9.59 -8.26 -9.67
C ASP A 127 8.64 -9.24 -10.36
N LEU A 128 7.40 -9.37 -9.87
CA LEU A 128 6.37 -10.19 -10.51
C LEU A 128 6.04 -9.73 -11.93
N ILE A 129 5.99 -8.42 -12.17
CA ILE A 129 5.69 -7.87 -13.51
C ILE A 129 6.89 -8.01 -14.43
N ILE A 130 8.06 -7.59 -13.99
CA ILE A 130 9.28 -7.57 -14.82
C ILE A 130 9.76 -9.00 -15.07
N GLY A 131 9.87 -9.82 -14.04
CA GLY A 131 10.31 -11.21 -14.15
C GLY A 131 9.28 -12.16 -14.75
N GLY A 132 7.98 -11.83 -14.65
CA GLY A 132 6.88 -12.60 -15.23
C GLY A 132 6.53 -12.22 -16.68
N TYR A 133 7.09 -11.13 -17.22
CA TYR A 133 6.87 -10.76 -18.61
C TYR A 133 7.54 -11.78 -19.55
N PRO A 134 6.89 -12.22 -20.63
CA PRO A 134 7.44 -13.20 -21.56
C PRO A 134 8.46 -12.54 -22.51
N TRP A 135 9.62 -12.17 -21.94
CA TRP A 135 10.69 -11.53 -22.68
C TRP A 135 11.25 -12.39 -23.80
N GLU A 136 11.44 -11.77 -24.98
CA GLU A 136 12.11 -12.37 -26.11
C GLU A 136 13.42 -11.63 -26.44
N LYS A 137 14.33 -12.32 -27.12
CA LYS A 137 15.60 -11.73 -27.56
C LYS A 137 15.35 -10.52 -28.47
N GLY A 138 15.86 -9.37 -28.07
CA GLY A 138 15.75 -8.13 -28.83
C GLY A 138 14.64 -7.21 -28.34
N ASP A 139 13.79 -7.64 -27.42
CA ASP A 139 12.83 -6.76 -26.75
C ASP A 139 13.53 -5.57 -26.11
N GLU A 140 12.80 -4.49 -25.95
CA GLU A 140 13.33 -3.25 -25.38
C GLU A 140 12.54 -2.83 -24.15
N ALA A 141 13.28 -2.52 -23.06
CA ALA A 141 12.72 -1.92 -21.86
C ALA A 141 13.27 -0.49 -21.69
N ILE A 142 12.38 0.45 -21.37
CA ILE A 142 12.72 1.85 -21.13
C ILE A 142 12.42 2.18 -19.68
N TYR A 143 13.37 2.82 -19.01
CA TYR A 143 13.17 3.33 -17.65
C TYR A 143 13.95 4.64 -17.42
N ALA A 144 13.56 5.40 -16.39
CA ALA A 144 14.21 6.66 -16.07
C ALA A 144 15.46 6.46 -15.19
N LYS A 145 16.43 7.38 -15.31
CA LYS A 145 17.59 7.41 -14.43
C LYS A 145 17.20 7.51 -12.95
N GLN A 146 16.09 8.20 -12.67
CA GLN A 146 15.54 8.46 -11.34
C GLN A 146 14.77 7.26 -10.77
N ASP A 147 14.44 6.25 -11.58
CA ASP A 147 13.69 5.09 -11.14
C ASP A 147 14.42 4.29 -10.06
N TYR A 148 13.64 3.57 -9.27
CA TYR A 148 14.09 2.83 -8.12
C TYR A 148 15.18 1.80 -8.45
N GLY A 149 16.24 1.76 -7.64
CA GLY A 149 17.42 0.93 -7.90
C GLY A 149 17.13 -0.55 -8.06
N SER A 150 16.23 -1.12 -7.24
CA SER A 150 15.85 -2.54 -7.33
C SER A 150 15.20 -2.86 -8.67
N MET A 151 14.35 -1.98 -9.21
CA MET A 151 13.74 -2.17 -10.54
C MET A 151 14.80 -2.20 -11.65
N LYS A 152 15.80 -1.34 -11.59
CA LYS A 152 16.92 -1.34 -12.55
C LYS A 152 17.69 -2.65 -12.51
N LEU A 153 17.94 -3.18 -11.30
CA LEU A 153 18.60 -4.47 -11.14
C LEU A 153 17.77 -5.63 -11.71
N MET A 154 16.44 -5.59 -11.60
CA MET A 154 15.54 -6.57 -12.23
C MET A 154 15.70 -6.55 -13.75
N PHE A 155 15.66 -5.37 -14.39
CA PHE A 155 15.89 -5.28 -15.84
C PHE A 155 17.31 -5.73 -16.25
N ASP A 156 18.32 -5.50 -15.43
CA ASP A 156 19.68 -6.01 -15.68
C ASP A 156 19.74 -7.54 -15.62
N GLN A 157 18.93 -8.18 -14.78
CA GLN A 157 18.79 -9.64 -14.76
C GLN A 157 18.13 -10.15 -16.04
N GLU A 158 17.00 -9.56 -16.44
CA GLU A 158 16.29 -9.96 -17.66
C GLU A 158 17.15 -9.71 -18.92
N LYS A 159 17.92 -8.64 -18.93
CA LYS A 159 18.91 -8.40 -19.99
C LYS A 159 19.95 -9.52 -20.12
N LYS A 160 20.44 -10.03 -18.99
CA LYS A 160 21.41 -11.15 -18.99
C LYS A 160 20.75 -12.46 -19.41
N LYS A 161 19.49 -12.68 -19.01
CA LYS A 161 18.77 -13.93 -19.20
C LYS A 161 18.20 -14.07 -20.62
N TYR A 162 17.63 -13.00 -21.16
CA TYR A 162 16.90 -13.01 -22.44
C TYR A 162 17.55 -12.16 -23.54
N ASN A 163 18.67 -11.49 -23.25
CA ASN A 163 19.33 -10.59 -24.18
C ASN A 163 18.42 -9.46 -24.70
N ILE A 164 17.60 -8.91 -23.80
CA ILE A 164 16.81 -7.71 -24.06
C ILE A 164 17.70 -6.46 -24.08
N LYS A 165 17.22 -5.37 -24.65
CA LYS A 165 17.89 -4.07 -24.62
C LYS A 165 17.24 -3.17 -23.58
N THR A 166 18.06 -2.40 -22.88
CA THR A 166 17.57 -1.42 -21.90
C THR A 166 17.96 -0.02 -22.35
N LYS A 167 17.01 0.92 -22.31
CA LYS A 167 17.24 2.33 -22.59
C LYS A 167 16.93 3.17 -21.37
N VAL A 168 17.92 3.90 -20.88
CA VAL A 168 17.76 4.81 -19.76
C VAL A 168 17.51 6.21 -20.28
N ILE A 169 16.45 6.84 -19.82
CA ILE A 169 16.12 8.24 -20.11
C ILE A 169 16.35 9.10 -18.87
N SER A 170 16.64 10.38 -19.07
CA SER A 170 16.66 11.39 -18.02
C SER A 170 15.40 12.22 -18.11
N ILE A 171 14.70 12.35 -16.99
CA ILE A 171 13.52 13.19 -16.82
C ILE A 171 13.93 14.44 -16.08
#